data_bd32a17f33259018e10cf3e198fed203
#
_entry.id   bd32a17f33259018e10cf3e198fed203
#
_cell.length_a   1.000
_cell.length_b   1.000
_cell.length_c   1.000
_cell.angle_alpha   90.00
_cell.angle_beta   90.00
_cell.angle_gamma   90.00
#
_symmetry.space_group_name_H-M   'P 1'
#
loop_
_entity.id
_entity.type
_entity.pdbx_description
1 polymer ?
#
loop_
_entity_poly.entity_id
_entity_poly.type
_entity_poly.pdbx_seq_one_letter_code
_entity_poly.pdbx_strand_id
1 'polypeptide(L)'
;RLTPTVSELSVGGLVVHATAMERMWTDLITGRPSGDDPDGYLESFRLPPERTLAEALAELDAVAARTEAEVRARALDDPVPVPKGVPWFPDDVEAWTVRWVLLHLIEELARHAGHADILRESIDGATMYPLMAAAEGWPATEWLQPWEPARPAA
;
A
#
# COMPACT_ATOMS: atom_id res chain seq x y z
N ARG A 1 0.81 12.84 -7.97
CA ARG A 1 2.04 12.91 -8.79
C ARG A 1 3.03 13.97 -8.30
N LEU A 2 2.66 14.77 -7.30
CA LEU A 2 3.60 15.72 -6.69
C LEU A 2 4.65 14.95 -5.90
N THR A 3 5.92 15.34 -6.05
CA THR A 3 7.06 14.84 -5.29
C THR A 3 7.63 15.97 -4.44
N PRO A 4 7.00 16.28 -3.30
CA PRO A 4 7.28 17.50 -2.53
C PRO A 4 8.56 17.43 -1.69
N THR A 5 9.22 16.28 -1.66
CA THR A 5 10.44 16.03 -0.88
C THR A 5 11.63 15.77 -1.81
N VAL A 6 12.80 15.47 -1.26
CA VAL A 6 14.00 15.04 -2.02
C VAL A 6 13.84 13.65 -2.65
N SER A 7 12.81 12.89 -2.24
CA SER A 7 12.47 11.58 -2.81
C SER A 7 11.62 11.75 -4.08
N GLU A 8 11.70 10.79 -4.99
CA GLU A 8 10.80 10.70 -6.16
C GLU A 8 9.41 10.14 -5.80
N LEU A 9 9.16 9.80 -4.55
CA LEU A 9 7.87 9.26 -4.11
C LEU A 9 6.75 10.29 -4.23
N SER A 10 5.58 9.81 -4.61
CA SER A 10 4.33 10.57 -4.61
C SER A 10 3.22 9.75 -3.95
N VAL A 11 2.21 10.39 -3.39
CA VAL A 11 1.05 9.68 -2.79
C VAL A 11 0.41 8.73 -3.81
N GLY A 12 0.23 9.16 -5.05
CA GLY A 12 -0.32 8.29 -6.11
C GLY A 12 0.58 7.11 -6.46
N GLY A 13 1.90 7.30 -6.46
CA GLY A 13 2.87 6.21 -6.65
C GLY A 13 2.82 5.20 -5.51
N LEU A 14 2.70 5.67 -4.27
CA LEU A 14 2.58 4.77 -3.11
C LEU A 14 1.30 3.92 -3.16
N VAL A 15 0.18 4.47 -3.63
CA VAL A 15 -1.06 3.69 -3.85
C VAL A 15 -0.84 2.59 -4.88
N VAL A 16 -0.19 2.91 -6.02
CA VAL A 16 0.12 1.91 -7.06
C VAL A 16 1.03 0.83 -6.50
N HIS A 17 2.08 1.22 -5.77
CA HIS A 17 3.03 0.27 -5.15
C HIS A 17 2.35 -0.64 -4.12
N ALA A 18 1.54 -0.09 -3.21
CA ALA A 18 0.78 -0.87 -2.24
C ALA A 18 -0.11 -1.91 -2.93
N THR A 19 -0.82 -1.51 -4.01
CA THR A 19 -1.64 -2.40 -4.83
C THR A 19 -0.83 -3.54 -5.44
N ALA A 20 0.34 -3.21 -6.02
CA ALA A 20 1.23 -4.20 -6.64
C ALA A 20 1.78 -5.20 -5.61
N MET A 21 2.21 -4.71 -4.44
CA MET A 21 2.72 -5.54 -3.35
C MET A 21 1.63 -6.47 -2.81
N GLU A 22 0.47 -5.96 -2.49
CA GLU A 22 -0.63 -6.77 -1.99
C GLU A 22 -1.06 -7.85 -3.00
N ARG A 23 -1.12 -7.50 -4.29
CA ARG A 23 -1.40 -8.45 -5.36
C ARG A 23 -0.35 -9.56 -5.44
N MET A 24 0.94 -9.20 -5.43
CA MET A 24 2.06 -10.13 -5.49
C MET A 24 2.00 -11.14 -4.33
N TRP A 25 1.86 -10.65 -3.11
CA TRP A 25 1.79 -11.51 -1.94
C TRP A 25 0.54 -12.41 -1.92
N THR A 26 -0.60 -11.89 -2.41
CA THR A 26 -1.82 -12.69 -2.57
C THR A 26 -1.64 -13.78 -3.65
N ASP A 27 -0.94 -13.47 -4.72
CA ASP A 27 -0.61 -14.47 -5.75
C ASP A 27 0.29 -15.57 -5.19
N LEU A 28 1.28 -15.24 -4.36
CA LEU A 28 2.09 -16.24 -3.66
C LEU A 28 1.25 -17.12 -2.73
N ILE A 29 0.34 -16.54 -1.93
CA ILE A 29 -0.60 -17.30 -1.08
C ILE A 29 -1.42 -18.28 -1.92
N THR A 30 -1.81 -17.91 -3.13
CA THR A 30 -2.65 -18.73 -4.01
C THR A 30 -1.88 -19.68 -4.90
N GLY A 31 -0.54 -19.66 -4.85
CA GLY A 31 0.33 -20.46 -5.71
C GLY A 31 0.32 -20.01 -7.18
N ARG A 32 -0.12 -18.78 -7.46
CA ARG A 32 0.00 -18.19 -8.79
C ARG A 32 1.42 -17.67 -9.01
N PRO A 33 1.94 -17.71 -10.24
CA PRO A 33 3.23 -17.10 -10.53
C PRO A 33 3.17 -15.60 -10.22
N SER A 34 4.02 -15.13 -9.33
CA SER A 34 4.29 -13.69 -9.19
C SER A 34 5.28 -13.32 -10.30
N GLY A 35 4.98 -12.30 -11.09
CA GLY A 35 5.91 -11.84 -12.10
C GLY A 35 7.17 -11.28 -11.46
N ASP A 36 8.28 -11.97 -11.63
CA ASP A 36 9.61 -11.51 -11.22
C ASP A 36 10.11 -10.51 -12.26
N ASP A 37 9.56 -9.31 -12.22
CA ASP A 37 9.97 -8.20 -13.07
C ASP A 37 10.59 -7.10 -12.22
N PRO A 38 11.94 -7.02 -12.12
CA PRO A 38 12.61 -5.96 -11.37
C PRO A 38 12.29 -4.56 -11.89
N ASP A 39 12.08 -4.41 -13.19
CA ASP A 39 11.71 -3.12 -13.79
C ASP A 39 10.27 -2.77 -13.39
N GLY A 40 9.36 -3.74 -13.40
CA GLY A 40 7.99 -3.59 -12.89
C GLY A 40 7.93 -3.21 -11.42
N TYR A 41 8.86 -3.69 -10.59
CA TYR A 41 8.97 -3.27 -9.20
C TYR A 41 9.27 -1.76 -9.07
N LEU A 42 10.25 -1.25 -9.81
CA LEU A 42 10.59 0.17 -9.81
C LEU A 42 9.47 1.03 -10.39
N GLU A 43 8.84 0.58 -11.46
CA GLU A 43 7.70 1.26 -12.07
C GLU A 43 6.47 1.30 -11.16
N SER A 44 6.32 0.34 -10.25
CA SER A 44 5.20 0.32 -9.30
C SER A 44 5.14 1.56 -8.39
N PHE A 45 6.26 2.27 -8.18
CA PHE A 45 6.30 3.51 -7.40
C PHE A 45 5.80 4.74 -8.17
N ARG A 46 5.26 4.57 -9.37
CA ARG A 46 4.78 5.66 -10.21
C ARG A 46 3.31 5.50 -10.57
N LEU A 47 2.56 6.57 -10.43
CA LEU A 47 1.20 6.65 -11.00
C LEU A 47 1.32 7.01 -12.49
N PRO A 48 1.01 6.09 -13.42
CA PRO A 48 1.12 6.34 -14.86
C PRO A 48 0.34 7.58 -15.28
N PRO A 49 0.81 8.34 -16.30
CA PRO A 49 0.17 9.60 -16.69
C PRO A 49 -1.26 9.44 -17.17
N GLU A 50 -1.61 8.31 -17.79
CA GLU A 50 -2.93 7.96 -18.29
C GLU A 50 -3.91 7.52 -17.19
N ARG A 51 -3.41 7.24 -15.99
CA ARG A 51 -4.21 6.69 -14.87
C ARG A 51 -4.54 7.77 -13.84
N THR A 52 -5.78 7.85 -13.40
CA THR A 52 -6.21 8.74 -12.31
C THR A 52 -5.94 8.12 -10.94
N LEU A 53 -5.87 8.96 -9.91
CA LEU A 53 -5.78 8.50 -8.52
C LEU A 53 -7.04 7.70 -8.11
N ALA A 54 -8.21 8.11 -8.57
CA ALA A 54 -9.46 7.40 -8.28
C ALA A 54 -9.44 5.96 -8.84
N GLU A 55 -8.92 5.76 -10.05
CA GLU A 55 -8.77 4.43 -10.63
C GLU A 55 -7.74 3.59 -9.85
N ALA A 56 -6.64 4.20 -9.38
CA ALA A 56 -5.66 3.51 -8.57
C ALA A 56 -6.23 3.07 -7.22
N LEU A 57 -7.04 3.91 -6.57
CA LEU A 57 -7.72 3.57 -5.32
C LEU A 57 -8.75 2.46 -5.52
N ALA A 58 -9.57 2.53 -6.59
CA ALA A 58 -10.53 1.48 -6.90
C ALA A 58 -9.86 0.11 -7.16
N GLU A 59 -8.66 0.12 -7.76
CA GLU A 59 -7.90 -1.12 -7.94
C GLU A 59 -7.32 -1.64 -6.61
N LEU A 60 -6.84 -0.75 -5.74
CA LEU A 60 -6.41 -1.14 -4.39
C LEU A 60 -7.55 -1.82 -3.63
N ASP A 61 -8.76 -1.22 -3.63
CA ASP A 61 -9.95 -1.80 -3.00
C ASP A 61 -10.29 -3.19 -3.57
N ALA A 62 -10.20 -3.35 -4.89
CA ALA A 62 -10.46 -4.64 -5.55
C ALA A 62 -9.42 -5.70 -5.18
N VAL A 63 -8.14 -5.34 -5.07
CA VAL A 63 -7.07 -6.24 -4.64
C VAL A 63 -7.25 -6.60 -3.18
N ALA A 64 -7.55 -5.64 -2.30
CA ALA A 64 -7.80 -5.89 -0.88
C ALA A 64 -8.98 -6.86 -0.66
N ALA A 65 -10.08 -6.67 -1.37
CA ALA A 65 -11.23 -7.58 -1.32
C ALA A 65 -10.85 -9.01 -1.78
N ARG A 66 -10.02 -9.13 -2.81
CA ARG A 66 -9.49 -10.43 -3.26
C ARG A 66 -8.60 -11.06 -2.20
N THR A 67 -7.68 -10.31 -1.61
CA THR A 67 -6.80 -10.78 -0.53
C THR A 67 -7.62 -11.32 0.63
N GLU A 68 -8.63 -10.57 1.08
CA GLU A 68 -9.53 -10.98 2.15
C GLU A 68 -10.24 -12.31 1.82
N ALA A 69 -10.78 -12.45 0.62
CA ALA A 69 -11.48 -13.66 0.19
C ALA A 69 -10.54 -14.88 0.15
N GLU A 70 -9.33 -14.72 -0.39
CA GLU A 70 -8.34 -15.79 -0.49
C GLU A 70 -7.81 -16.22 0.89
N VAL A 71 -7.59 -15.29 1.79
CA VAL A 71 -7.14 -15.58 3.15
C VAL A 71 -8.22 -16.25 3.99
N ARG A 72 -9.48 -15.82 3.87
CA ARG A 72 -10.60 -16.45 4.57
C ARG A 72 -10.82 -17.94 4.21
N ALA A 73 -10.35 -18.34 3.03
CA ALA A 73 -10.46 -19.73 2.54
C ALA A 73 -9.30 -20.64 3.00
N ARG A 74 -8.36 -20.12 3.83
CA ARG A 74 -7.12 -20.81 4.20
C ARG A 74 -6.89 -20.81 5.72
N ALA A 75 -6.07 -21.76 6.18
CA ALA A 75 -5.54 -21.72 7.53
C ALA A 75 -4.34 -20.75 7.58
N LEU A 76 -4.18 -20.03 8.70
CA LEU A 76 -3.06 -19.09 8.87
C LEU A 76 -1.69 -19.78 8.84
N ASP A 77 -1.64 -21.07 9.14
CA ASP A 77 -0.42 -21.87 9.16
C ASP A 77 -0.20 -22.67 7.85
N ASP A 78 -1.07 -22.47 6.83
CA ASP A 78 -0.86 -23.06 5.52
C ASP A 78 0.47 -22.55 4.92
N PRO A 79 1.26 -23.45 4.28
CA PRO A 79 2.54 -23.07 3.72
C PRO A 79 2.39 -22.23 2.46
N VAL A 80 3.23 -21.20 2.34
CA VAL A 80 3.39 -20.35 1.16
C VAL A 80 4.82 -20.56 0.66
N PRO A 81 5.03 -21.30 -0.45
CA PRO A 81 6.37 -21.57 -0.96
C PRO A 81 7.14 -20.29 -1.26
N VAL A 82 8.42 -20.26 -0.86
CA VAL A 82 9.33 -19.15 -1.16
C VAL A 82 9.80 -19.27 -2.62
N PRO A 83 9.55 -18.27 -3.48
CA PRO A 83 10.10 -18.27 -4.84
C PRO A 83 11.62 -18.34 -4.82
N LYS A 84 12.20 -19.25 -5.57
CA LYS A 84 13.66 -19.41 -5.67
C LYS A 84 14.25 -18.54 -6.77
N GLY A 85 15.49 -18.10 -6.57
CA GLY A 85 16.19 -17.26 -7.55
C GLY A 85 15.80 -15.78 -7.52
N VAL A 86 14.98 -15.37 -6.58
CA VAL A 86 14.62 -13.95 -6.36
C VAL A 86 15.66 -13.33 -5.43
N PRO A 87 16.42 -12.29 -5.84
CA PRO A 87 17.60 -11.84 -5.11
C PRO A 87 17.35 -11.35 -3.66
N TRP A 88 16.14 -10.93 -3.34
CA TRP A 88 15.75 -10.43 -2.02
C TRP A 88 14.98 -11.45 -1.18
N PHE A 89 14.75 -12.66 -1.68
CA PHE A 89 14.15 -13.74 -0.91
C PHE A 89 15.21 -14.73 -0.41
N PRO A 90 15.01 -15.34 0.77
CA PRO A 90 15.97 -16.28 1.34
C PRO A 90 15.97 -17.61 0.55
N ASP A 91 17.15 -18.08 0.18
CA ASP A 91 17.29 -19.37 -0.52
C ASP A 91 17.20 -20.59 0.41
N ASP A 92 17.43 -20.39 1.72
CA ASP A 92 17.44 -21.41 2.77
C ASP A 92 16.08 -21.62 3.45
N VAL A 93 15.07 -20.84 3.08
CA VAL A 93 13.68 -20.98 3.55
C VAL A 93 12.83 -21.63 2.46
N GLU A 94 12.20 -22.76 2.78
CA GLU A 94 11.36 -23.50 1.82
C GLU A 94 9.97 -22.86 1.68
N ALA A 95 9.37 -22.45 2.79
CA ALA A 95 8.05 -21.83 2.80
C ALA A 95 7.90 -20.87 3.97
N TRP A 96 7.15 -19.82 3.74
CA TRP A 96 6.52 -19.01 4.78
C TRP A 96 5.18 -19.63 5.19
N THR A 97 4.41 -18.94 6.03
CA THR A 97 3.01 -19.24 6.30
C THR A 97 2.12 -18.10 5.82
N VAL A 98 0.84 -18.35 5.63
CA VAL A 98 -0.15 -17.29 5.35
C VAL A 98 -0.09 -16.20 6.43
N ARG A 99 0.05 -16.58 7.70
CA ARG A 99 0.26 -15.65 8.83
C ARG A 99 1.47 -14.74 8.62
N TRP A 100 2.60 -15.31 8.22
CA TRP A 100 3.82 -14.53 7.98
C TRP A 100 3.61 -13.51 6.85
N VAL A 101 2.98 -13.93 5.75
CA VAL A 101 2.69 -13.03 4.63
C VAL A 101 1.77 -11.88 5.05
N LEU A 102 0.73 -12.16 5.86
CA LEU A 102 -0.16 -11.11 6.35
C LEU A 102 0.55 -10.12 7.28
N LEU A 103 1.44 -10.60 8.16
CA LEU A 103 2.25 -9.72 9.01
C LEU A 103 3.20 -8.86 8.18
N HIS A 104 3.78 -9.43 7.13
CA HIS A 104 4.64 -8.70 6.20
C HIS A 104 3.86 -7.63 5.41
N LEU A 105 2.64 -7.93 4.95
CA LEU A 105 1.76 -6.93 4.34
C LEU A 105 1.44 -5.77 5.29
N ILE A 106 1.19 -6.06 6.57
CA ILE A 106 0.97 -5.02 7.59
C ILE A 106 2.24 -4.14 7.72
N GLU A 107 3.43 -4.75 7.77
CA GLU A 107 4.71 -4.04 7.85
C GLU A 107 4.93 -3.12 6.64
N GLU A 108 4.72 -3.63 5.43
CA GLU A 108 4.87 -2.88 4.18
C GLU A 108 3.89 -1.72 4.10
N LEU A 109 2.61 -1.96 4.37
CA LEU A 109 1.58 -0.92 4.35
C LEU A 109 1.85 0.15 5.41
N ALA A 110 2.24 -0.24 6.63
CA ALA A 110 2.56 0.72 7.69
C ALA A 110 3.78 1.60 7.34
N ARG A 111 4.82 1.02 6.72
CA ARG A 111 5.97 1.77 6.22
C ARG A 111 5.56 2.80 5.17
N HIS A 112 4.79 2.39 4.19
CA HIS A 112 4.35 3.27 3.11
C HIS A 112 3.30 4.28 3.53
N ALA A 113 2.47 3.98 4.53
CA ALA A 113 1.59 4.96 5.17
C ALA A 113 2.40 6.11 5.81
N GLY A 114 3.49 5.79 6.54
CA GLY A 114 4.38 6.82 7.09
C GLY A 114 5.05 7.68 6.00
N HIS A 115 5.42 7.11 4.85
CA HIS A 115 5.89 7.89 3.71
C HIS A 115 4.78 8.81 3.16
N ALA A 116 3.55 8.30 3.05
CA ALA A 116 2.41 9.10 2.58
C ALA A 116 2.09 10.26 3.53
N ASP A 117 2.21 10.06 4.84
CA ASP A 117 2.04 11.10 5.85
C ASP A 117 3.02 12.26 5.62
N ILE A 118 4.32 11.96 5.47
CA ILE A 118 5.36 12.98 5.23
C ILE A 118 5.11 13.72 3.91
N LEU A 119 4.74 13.00 2.85
CA LEU A 119 4.42 13.61 1.55
C LEU A 119 3.20 14.52 1.67
N ARG A 120 2.16 14.08 2.36
CA ARG A 120 0.92 14.82 2.52
C ARG A 120 1.13 16.09 3.35
N GLU A 121 1.85 15.98 4.47
CA GLU A 121 2.22 17.13 5.29
C GLU A 121 3.04 18.15 4.50
N SER A 122 3.95 17.70 3.63
CA SER A 122 4.75 18.57 2.75
C SER A 122 3.93 19.26 1.66
N ILE A 123 2.79 18.69 1.24
CA ILE A 123 1.93 19.27 0.19
C ILE A 123 1.00 20.34 0.73
N ASP A 124 0.32 20.08 1.84
CA ASP A 124 -0.77 20.92 2.35
C ASP A 124 -0.85 21.00 3.88
N GLY A 125 0.16 20.50 4.60
CA GLY A 125 0.21 20.53 6.06
C GLY A 125 -0.73 19.54 6.74
N ALA A 126 -1.43 18.69 5.98
CA ALA A 126 -2.36 17.72 6.56
C ALA A 126 -1.60 16.59 7.26
N THR A 127 -1.95 16.33 8.52
CA THR A 127 -1.36 15.26 9.32
C THR A 127 -2.34 14.11 9.53
N MET A 128 -1.82 12.95 9.92
CA MET A 128 -2.54 11.68 9.97
C MET A 128 -3.87 11.75 10.74
N TYR A 129 -3.90 12.23 11.99
CA TYR A 129 -5.12 12.21 12.79
C TYR A 129 -6.24 13.15 12.27
N PRO A 130 -5.96 14.40 11.85
CA PRO A 130 -6.95 15.22 11.17
C PRO A 130 -7.50 14.60 9.89
N LEU A 131 -6.64 13.93 9.09
CA LEU A 131 -7.07 13.22 7.87
C LEU A 131 -7.96 12.03 8.18
N MET A 132 -7.61 11.21 9.18
CA MET A 132 -8.44 10.09 9.63
C MET A 132 -9.78 10.58 10.16
N ALA A 133 -9.78 11.63 10.99
CA ALA A 133 -11.00 12.21 11.52
C ALA A 133 -11.95 12.70 10.41
N ALA A 134 -11.39 13.33 9.37
CA ALA A 134 -12.17 13.76 8.21
C ALA A 134 -12.72 12.58 7.40
N ALA A 135 -11.89 11.53 7.16
CA ALA A 135 -12.28 10.36 6.36
C ALA A 135 -13.32 9.49 7.07
N GLU A 136 -13.22 9.33 8.38
CA GLU A 136 -14.09 8.48 9.19
C GLU A 136 -15.26 9.23 9.84
N GLY A 137 -15.36 10.54 9.63
CA GLY A 137 -16.44 11.37 10.18
C GLY A 137 -16.37 11.52 11.71
N TRP A 138 -15.16 11.55 12.29
CA TRP A 138 -15.01 11.77 13.72
C TRP A 138 -15.41 13.21 14.07
N PRO A 139 -16.06 13.42 15.23
CA PRO A 139 -16.43 14.77 15.64
C PRO A 139 -15.19 15.60 16.01
N ALA A 140 -15.26 16.90 15.77
CA ALA A 140 -14.27 17.84 16.26
C ALA A 140 -14.24 17.86 17.81
N THR A 141 -13.04 17.91 18.38
CA THR A 141 -12.80 18.02 19.83
C THR A 141 -11.82 19.16 20.12
N GLU A 142 -11.57 19.45 21.40
CA GLU A 142 -10.59 20.49 21.77
C GLU A 142 -9.16 20.16 21.28
N TRP A 143 -8.80 18.88 21.15
CA TRP A 143 -7.46 18.44 20.77
C TRP A 143 -7.35 17.91 19.34
N LEU A 144 -8.48 17.62 18.65
CA LEU A 144 -8.51 17.09 17.29
C LEU A 144 -9.57 17.81 16.46
N GLN A 145 -9.12 18.40 15.35
CA GLN A 145 -10.01 18.97 14.34
C GLN A 145 -9.90 18.11 13.07
N PRO A 146 -11.02 17.62 12.49
CA PRO A 146 -11.01 17.00 11.18
C PRO A 146 -10.39 17.94 10.15
N TRP A 147 -9.56 17.38 9.27
CA TRP A 147 -8.91 18.17 8.23
C TRP A 147 -9.92 18.75 7.23
N GLU A 148 -9.76 20.00 6.89
CA GLU A 148 -10.51 20.66 5.84
C GLU A 148 -9.52 21.27 4.82
N PRO A 149 -9.81 21.18 3.50
CA PRO A 149 -8.97 21.83 2.51
C PRO A 149 -8.95 23.33 2.71
N ALA A 150 -7.79 23.95 2.51
CA ALA A 150 -7.68 25.40 2.55
C ALA A 150 -8.71 26.02 1.58
N ARG A 151 -9.51 26.98 2.04
CA ARG A 151 -10.40 27.73 1.17
C ARG A 151 -9.57 28.46 0.13
N PRO A 152 -9.90 28.38 -1.19
CA PRO A 152 -9.22 29.21 -2.16
C PRO A 152 -9.30 30.68 -1.74
N ALA A 153 -8.18 31.37 -1.82
CA ALA A 153 -8.15 32.81 -1.59
C ALA A 153 -9.15 33.47 -2.54
N ALA A 154 -10.03 34.33 -2.00
CA ALA A 154 -11.03 35.05 -2.75
C ALA A 154 -10.39 36.10 -3.67
#